data_f653401533b1e13c001212200c12b399
#
_entry.id   f653401533b1e13c001212200c12b399
#
_cell.length_a   1.000
_cell.length_b   1.000
_cell.length_c   1.000
_cell.angle_alpha   90.00
_cell.angle_beta   90.00
_cell.angle_gamma   90.00
#
_symmetry.space_group_name_H-M   'P 1'
#
loop_
_entity.id
_entity.type
_entity.pdbx_description
1 polymer ?
#
loop_
_entity_poly.entity_id
_entity_poly.type
_entity_poly.pdbx_seq_one_letter_code
_entity_poly.pdbx_strand_id
1 'polypeptide(L)'
;VIADRLDLPTPWAARPLSGTAEEGRLLSRWMGQEYLAETWHQAWPPERWSDELRRLHESREGGPFLITYEGRRFAYVEVYRPLHSNIAAFQPWSRHDLGFHLAIVDRALTGRGLGTAFVSDLVRTLFRCSPGAERVAAEPDVRNLACRRVMERAGMSWVRTVRLPHKEAALHVCPRSRVRPAPERPDVAAPLGGRPEARHPAA
;
A
#
# COMPACT_ATOMS: atom_id res chain seq x y z
N VAL A 1 -9.16 -16.62 2.66
CA VAL A 1 -7.98 -16.10 3.40
C VAL A 1 -7.56 -14.80 2.72
N ILE A 2 -7.15 -13.76 3.48
CA ILE A 2 -6.75 -12.45 2.92
C ILE A 2 -5.60 -12.59 1.91
N ALA A 3 -4.74 -13.59 2.08
CA ALA A 3 -3.60 -13.84 1.19
C ALA A 3 -3.98 -14.05 -0.28
N ASP A 4 -5.19 -14.52 -0.54
CA ASP A 4 -5.60 -14.91 -1.90
C ASP A 4 -6.49 -13.84 -2.57
N ARG A 5 -7.12 -12.96 -1.79
CA ARG A 5 -8.10 -12.02 -2.32
C ARG A 5 -8.28 -10.77 -1.47
N LEU A 6 -8.19 -9.61 -2.11
CA LEU A 6 -8.46 -8.30 -1.53
C LEU A 6 -9.46 -7.57 -2.43
N ASP A 7 -10.75 -7.61 -2.04
CA ASP A 7 -11.86 -7.04 -2.83
C ASP A 7 -11.97 -5.53 -2.60
N LEU A 8 -11.18 -4.78 -3.34
CA LEU A 8 -11.22 -3.33 -3.34
C LEU A 8 -12.41 -2.81 -4.18
N PRO A 9 -13.00 -1.67 -3.82
CA PRO A 9 -14.03 -1.04 -4.65
C PRO A 9 -13.40 -0.45 -5.92
N THR A 10 -14.17 -0.39 -7.01
CA THR A 10 -13.79 0.37 -8.21
C THR A 10 -13.43 1.81 -7.83
N PRO A 11 -12.40 2.44 -8.40
CA PRO A 11 -11.64 2.01 -9.58
C PRO A 11 -10.39 1.17 -9.28
N TRP A 12 -10.23 0.72 -8.04
CA TRP A 12 -9.10 -0.09 -7.60
C TRP A 12 -9.30 -1.56 -7.98
N ALA A 13 -8.22 -2.24 -8.32
CA ALA A 13 -8.18 -3.70 -8.36
C ALA A 13 -6.91 -4.19 -7.68
N ALA A 14 -6.99 -5.33 -7.01
CA ALA A 14 -5.87 -5.98 -6.35
C ALA A 14 -5.62 -7.36 -6.99
N ARG A 15 -4.36 -7.64 -7.29
CA ARG A 15 -3.89 -8.96 -7.73
C ARG A 15 -2.86 -9.47 -6.72
N PRO A 16 -3.04 -10.67 -6.15
CA PRO A 16 -2.02 -11.27 -5.29
C PRO A 16 -0.74 -11.52 -6.09
N LEU A 17 0.40 -11.44 -5.41
CA LEU A 17 1.72 -11.76 -5.93
C LEU A 17 2.20 -13.07 -5.29
N SER A 18 2.74 -13.97 -6.11
CA SER A 18 3.15 -15.32 -5.67
C SER A 18 4.66 -15.55 -5.69
N GLY A 19 5.44 -14.54 -6.08
CA GLY A 19 6.90 -14.61 -6.11
C GLY A 19 7.46 -15.20 -7.41
N THR A 20 6.78 -15.00 -8.54
CA THR A 20 7.35 -15.35 -9.84
C THR A 20 8.58 -14.50 -10.16
N ALA A 21 9.45 -15.00 -11.05
CA ALA A 21 10.63 -14.24 -11.48
C ALA A 21 10.28 -12.89 -12.14
N GLU A 22 9.13 -12.80 -12.81
CA GLU A 22 8.63 -11.55 -13.38
C GLU A 22 8.24 -10.54 -12.30
N GLU A 23 7.54 -11.01 -11.26
CA GLU A 23 7.14 -10.19 -10.11
C GLU A 23 8.36 -9.70 -9.32
N GLY A 24 9.36 -10.56 -9.12
CA GLY A 24 10.62 -10.18 -8.49
C GLY A 24 11.34 -9.07 -9.26
N ARG A 25 11.45 -9.19 -10.61
CA ARG A 25 12.01 -8.13 -11.45
C ARG A 25 11.19 -6.83 -11.38
N LEU A 26 9.87 -6.95 -11.30
CA LEU A 26 8.99 -5.80 -11.19
C LEU A 26 9.22 -5.05 -9.88
N LEU A 27 9.20 -5.75 -8.75
CA LEU A 27 9.41 -5.17 -7.43
C LEU A 27 10.82 -4.59 -7.29
N SER A 28 11.85 -5.28 -7.76
CA SER A 28 13.23 -4.77 -7.75
C SER A 28 13.35 -3.42 -8.47
N ARG A 29 12.74 -3.27 -9.66
CA ARG A 29 12.71 -1.98 -10.37
C ARG A 29 11.96 -0.90 -9.62
N TRP A 30 10.83 -1.23 -9.00
CA TRP A 30 10.02 -0.26 -8.26
C TRP A 30 10.73 0.20 -6.99
N MET A 31 11.20 -0.72 -6.16
CA MET A 31 11.84 -0.43 -4.89
C MET A 31 13.25 0.13 -5.04
N GLY A 32 13.86 0.00 -6.23
CA GLY A 32 15.11 0.67 -6.59
C GLY A 32 14.95 2.14 -6.97
N GLN A 33 13.71 2.66 -7.10
CA GLN A 33 13.51 4.09 -7.31
C GLN A 33 13.90 4.85 -6.04
N GLU A 34 14.66 5.93 -6.18
CA GLU A 34 15.26 6.69 -5.09
C GLU A 34 14.27 7.00 -3.95
N TYR A 35 13.12 7.57 -4.27
CA TYR A 35 12.10 7.97 -3.28
C TYR A 35 11.47 6.79 -2.50
N LEU A 36 11.50 5.57 -3.05
CA LEU A 36 11.09 4.35 -2.35
C LEU A 36 12.25 3.73 -1.59
N ALA A 37 13.44 3.67 -2.19
CA ALA A 37 14.63 3.11 -1.57
C ALA A 37 14.98 3.80 -0.25
N GLU A 38 14.83 5.13 -0.18
CA GLU A 38 15.11 5.94 1.01
C GLU A 38 14.21 5.62 2.21
N THR A 39 12.98 5.15 1.99
CA THR A 39 11.98 4.97 3.04
C THR A 39 11.57 3.52 3.27
N TRP A 40 11.76 2.65 2.27
CA TRP A 40 11.50 1.22 2.38
C TRP A 40 12.74 0.41 2.76
N HIS A 41 13.94 0.90 2.42
CA HIS A 41 15.22 0.22 2.70
C HIS A 41 15.31 -1.19 2.10
N GLN A 42 14.61 -1.44 0.98
CA GLN A 42 14.49 -2.74 0.33
C GLN A 42 14.76 -2.66 -1.18
N ALA A 43 15.80 -1.91 -1.57
CA ALA A 43 16.31 -1.89 -2.95
C ALA A 43 17.04 -3.22 -3.26
N TRP A 44 16.31 -4.35 -3.17
CA TRP A 44 16.84 -5.70 -3.31
C TRP A 44 16.89 -6.15 -4.76
N PRO A 45 17.75 -7.15 -5.08
CA PRO A 45 17.79 -7.79 -6.39
C PRO A 45 16.50 -8.61 -6.64
N PRO A 46 16.20 -8.92 -7.92
CA PRO A 46 14.98 -9.61 -8.32
C PRO A 46 14.74 -10.95 -7.62
N GLU A 47 15.77 -11.74 -7.45
CA GLU A 47 15.70 -13.07 -6.83
C GLU A 47 15.24 -12.97 -5.38
N ARG A 48 15.82 -12.05 -4.62
CA ARG A 48 15.43 -11.79 -3.23
C ARG A 48 13.99 -11.32 -3.11
N TRP A 49 13.53 -10.48 -4.05
CA TRP A 49 12.11 -10.09 -4.09
C TRP A 49 11.19 -11.26 -4.42
N SER A 50 11.58 -12.15 -5.36
CA SER A 50 10.81 -13.36 -5.66
C SER A 50 10.65 -14.25 -4.42
N ASP A 51 11.74 -14.47 -3.67
CA ASP A 51 11.72 -15.28 -2.46
C ASP A 51 10.86 -14.64 -1.35
N GLU A 52 10.96 -13.34 -1.15
CA GLU A 52 10.17 -12.62 -0.15
C GLU A 52 8.67 -12.63 -0.50
N LEU A 53 8.31 -12.37 -1.76
CA LEU A 53 6.90 -12.44 -2.21
C LEU A 53 6.33 -13.85 -2.00
N ARG A 54 7.10 -14.91 -2.29
CA ARG A 54 6.70 -16.30 -2.06
C ARG A 54 6.48 -16.55 -0.58
N ARG A 55 7.42 -16.17 0.26
CA ARG A 55 7.33 -16.31 1.72
C ARG A 55 6.08 -15.61 2.28
N LEU A 56 5.81 -14.37 1.84
CA LEU A 56 4.62 -13.61 2.25
C LEU A 56 3.32 -14.27 1.78
N HIS A 57 3.27 -14.75 0.55
CA HIS A 57 2.12 -15.44 -0.01
C HIS A 57 1.82 -16.75 0.71
N GLU A 58 2.84 -17.55 1.02
CA GLU A 58 2.72 -18.83 1.69
C GLU A 58 2.39 -18.71 3.18
N SER A 59 2.71 -17.59 3.82
CA SER A 59 2.44 -17.36 5.25
C SER A 59 0.96 -17.39 5.61
N ARG A 60 0.08 -17.08 4.66
CA ARG A 60 -1.39 -16.98 4.80
C ARG A 60 -1.88 -16.03 5.91
N GLU A 61 -0.99 -15.27 6.52
CA GLU A 61 -1.33 -14.29 7.55
C GLU A 61 -1.76 -12.93 6.99
N GLY A 62 -1.54 -12.74 5.73
CA GLY A 62 -1.84 -11.57 4.93
C GLY A 62 -1.49 -11.85 3.48
N GLY A 63 -0.73 -10.99 2.84
CA GLY A 63 -0.20 -11.25 1.51
C GLY A 63 0.28 -10.00 0.79
N PRO A 64 1.11 -10.20 -0.24
CA PRO A 64 1.58 -9.15 -1.12
C PRO A 64 0.61 -8.97 -2.30
N PHE A 65 0.30 -7.72 -2.62
CA PHE A 65 -0.63 -7.36 -3.69
C PHE A 65 -0.06 -6.28 -4.62
N LEU A 66 -0.28 -6.47 -5.91
CA LEU A 66 -0.19 -5.41 -6.90
C LEU A 66 -1.54 -4.71 -6.99
N ILE A 67 -1.54 -3.41 -6.85
CA ILE A 67 -2.75 -2.58 -6.95
C ILE A 67 -2.74 -1.82 -8.26
N THR A 68 -3.87 -1.81 -8.94
CA THR A 68 -4.11 -0.97 -10.11
C THR A 68 -5.20 0.06 -9.84
N TYR A 69 -5.09 1.20 -10.50
CA TYR A 69 -6.09 2.26 -10.58
C TYR A 69 -6.52 2.38 -12.04
N GLU A 70 -7.80 2.11 -12.36
CA GLU A 70 -8.29 2.09 -13.75
C GLU A 70 -7.41 1.27 -14.70
N GLY A 71 -6.99 0.08 -14.25
CA GLY A 71 -6.10 -0.81 -15.01
C GLY A 71 -4.62 -0.41 -15.02
N ARG A 72 -4.26 0.79 -14.58
CA ARG A 72 -2.89 1.29 -14.51
C ARG A 72 -2.24 0.87 -13.18
N ARG A 73 -1.00 0.39 -13.21
CA ARG A 73 -0.24 0.03 -12.00
C ARG A 73 -0.10 1.24 -11.09
N PHE A 74 -0.54 1.10 -9.86
CA PHE A 74 -0.59 2.20 -8.88
C PHE A 74 0.35 1.97 -7.70
N ALA A 75 0.22 0.82 -7.04
CA ALA A 75 0.92 0.57 -5.79
C ALA A 75 1.26 -0.91 -5.57
N TYR A 76 2.21 -1.13 -4.67
CA TYR A 76 2.47 -2.39 -3.99
C TYR A 76 1.96 -2.30 -2.56
N VAL A 77 1.28 -3.35 -2.09
CA VAL A 77 0.75 -3.44 -0.72
C VAL A 77 1.12 -4.79 -0.14
N GLU A 78 1.60 -4.79 1.11
CA GLU A 78 1.72 -5.98 1.96
C GLU A 78 0.70 -5.89 3.06
N VAL A 79 -0.18 -6.88 3.19
CA VAL A 79 -1.07 -7.03 4.34
C VAL A 79 -0.43 -8.02 5.31
N TYR A 80 -0.49 -7.74 6.61
CA TYR A 80 0.11 -8.58 7.63
C TYR A 80 -0.70 -8.59 8.94
N ARG A 81 -0.33 -9.47 9.88
CA ARG A 81 -0.87 -9.50 11.24
C ARG A 81 0.07 -8.77 12.20
N PRO A 82 -0.33 -7.65 12.82
CA PRO A 82 0.50 -6.91 13.77
C PRO A 82 1.01 -7.78 14.93
N LEU A 83 0.18 -8.72 15.40
CA LEU A 83 0.54 -9.65 16.49
C LEU A 83 1.78 -10.50 16.17
N HIS A 84 2.04 -10.79 14.90
CA HIS A 84 3.16 -11.61 14.44
C HIS A 84 4.23 -10.81 13.67
N SER A 85 4.29 -9.51 13.93
CA SER A 85 5.17 -8.58 13.21
C SER A 85 6.10 -7.81 14.17
N ASN A 86 6.97 -6.98 13.60
CA ASN A 86 7.90 -6.13 14.36
C ASN A 86 7.20 -5.09 15.26
N ILE A 87 5.89 -4.87 15.08
CA ILE A 87 5.12 -3.97 15.94
C ILE A 87 4.31 -4.67 17.03
N ALA A 88 4.48 -5.98 17.20
CA ALA A 88 3.72 -6.80 18.16
C ALA A 88 3.77 -6.25 19.60
N ALA A 89 4.95 -5.81 20.04
CA ALA A 89 5.17 -5.34 21.42
C ALA A 89 4.64 -3.93 21.70
N PHE A 90 4.19 -3.17 20.69
CA PHE A 90 3.88 -1.74 20.87
C PHE A 90 2.41 -1.45 21.14
N GLN A 91 1.52 -2.43 20.98
CA GLN A 91 0.08 -2.33 21.25
C GLN A 91 -0.47 -3.72 21.64
N PRO A 92 -1.56 -3.79 22.41
CA PRO A 92 -2.27 -5.05 22.69
C PRO A 92 -3.09 -5.46 21.45
N TRP A 93 -2.44 -6.04 20.44
CA TRP A 93 -3.09 -6.46 19.20
C TRP A 93 -4.00 -7.65 19.41
N SER A 94 -5.18 -7.60 18.80
CA SER A 94 -6.03 -8.78 18.60
C SER A 94 -5.45 -9.67 17.49
N ARG A 95 -5.67 -10.99 17.59
CA ARG A 95 -5.33 -11.94 16.51
C ARG A 95 -6.01 -11.62 15.17
N HIS A 96 -7.06 -10.82 15.21
CA HIS A 96 -7.83 -10.42 14.03
C HIS A 96 -7.37 -9.09 13.45
N ASP A 97 -6.60 -8.29 14.19
CA ASP A 97 -6.09 -7.01 13.71
C ASP A 97 -5.20 -7.19 12.48
N LEU A 98 -5.24 -6.20 11.61
CA LEU A 98 -4.48 -6.19 10.36
C LEU A 98 -3.58 -4.97 10.30
N GLY A 99 -2.48 -5.12 9.59
CA GLY A 99 -1.60 -4.02 9.22
C GLY A 99 -1.34 -4.05 7.73
N PHE A 100 -0.81 -2.95 7.20
CA PHE A 100 -0.37 -2.90 5.81
C PHE A 100 0.86 -2.01 5.64
N HIS A 101 1.72 -2.41 4.69
CA HIS A 101 2.74 -1.56 4.10
C HIS A 101 2.26 -1.10 2.72
N LEU A 102 2.63 0.11 2.30
CA LEU A 102 2.19 0.71 1.05
C LEU A 102 3.35 1.41 0.35
N ALA A 103 3.61 1.06 -0.91
CA ALA A 103 4.47 1.80 -1.83
C ALA A 103 3.66 2.24 -3.05
N ILE A 104 3.43 3.55 -3.24
CA ILE A 104 2.86 4.08 -4.48
C ILE A 104 3.99 4.14 -5.50
N VAL A 105 3.89 3.34 -6.56
CA VAL A 105 4.98 3.10 -7.52
C VAL A 105 4.91 3.99 -8.76
N ASP A 106 3.75 4.58 -9.04
CA ASP A 106 3.58 5.54 -10.12
C ASP A 106 3.60 6.97 -9.57
N ARG A 107 4.75 7.63 -9.73
CA ARG A 107 4.96 8.98 -9.23
C ARG A 107 4.02 10.02 -9.86
N ALA A 108 3.56 9.78 -11.10
CA ALA A 108 2.62 10.67 -11.78
C ALA A 108 1.22 10.66 -11.13
N LEU A 109 0.91 9.66 -10.31
CA LEU A 109 -0.35 9.54 -9.56
C LEU A 109 -0.25 10.08 -8.12
N THR A 110 0.92 10.58 -7.72
CA THR A 110 1.09 11.22 -6.39
C THR A 110 0.61 12.67 -6.39
N GLY A 111 0.34 13.22 -5.19
CA GLY A 111 -0.09 14.62 -5.04
C GLY A 111 -1.53 14.95 -5.47
N ARG A 112 -2.29 13.96 -5.96
CA ARG A 112 -3.65 14.14 -6.50
C ARG A 112 -4.77 13.65 -5.55
N GLY A 113 -4.45 13.37 -4.29
CA GLY A 113 -5.42 12.83 -3.34
C GLY A 113 -5.65 11.32 -3.46
N LEU A 114 -5.18 10.65 -4.53
CA LEU A 114 -5.40 9.23 -4.78
C LEU A 114 -4.85 8.33 -3.66
N GLY A 115 -3.69 8.67 -3.09
CA GLY A 115 -3.15 7.92 -1.95
C GLY A 115 -4.09 7.92 -0.75
N THR A 116 -4.70 9.06 -0.42
CA THR A 116 -5.68 9.18 0.67
C THR A 116 -6.96 8.39 0.37
N ALA A 117 -7.49 8.51 -0.84
CA ALA A 117 -8.66 7.75 -1.28
C ALA A 117 -8.40 6.24 -1.20
N PHE A 118 -7.26 5.80 -1.74
CA PHE A 118 -6.86 4.39 -1.70
C PHE A 118 -6.72 3.85 -0.28
N VAL A 119 -5.99 4.54 0.60
CA VAL A 119 -5.83 4.10 2.00
C VAL A 119 -7.16 4.04 2.73
N SER A 120 -8.07 4.99 2.50
CA SER A 120 -9.42 4.95 3.08
C SER A 120 -10.20 3.72 2.59
N ASP A 121 -10.13 3.38 1.30
CA ASP A 121 -10.78 2.20 0.72
C ASP A 121 -10.12 0.91 1.21
N LEU A 122 -8.79 0.88 1.31
CA LEU A 122 -8.03 -0.25 1.83
C LEU A 122 -8.41 -0.56 3.28
N VAL A 123 -8.40 0.43 4.17
CA VAL A 123 -8.76 0.27 5.59
C VAL A 123 -10.17 -0.30 5.72
N ARG A 124 -11.16 0.23 4.98
CA ARG A 124 -12.51 -0.33 4.96
C ARG A 124 -12.55 -1.78 4.49
N THR A 125 -11.79 -2.07 3.44
CA THR A 125 -11.70 -3.42 2.88
C THR A 125 -11.07 -4.39 3.88
N LEU A 126 -9.99 -4.01 4.55
CA LEU A 126 -9.33 -4.83 5.57
C LEU A 126 -10.30 -5.17 6.73
N PHE A 127 -11.10 -4.21 7.17
CA PHE A 127 -12.13 -4.48 8.17
C PHE A 127 -13.23 -5.42 7.66
N ARG A 128 -13.59 -5.39 6.37
CA ARG A 128 -14.53 -6.37 5.78
C ARG A 128 -13.90 -7.77 5.70
N CYS A 129 -12.63 -7.85 5.33
CA CYS A 129 -11.90 -9.12 5.23
C CYS A 129 -11.67 -9.80 6.60
N SER A 130 -11.60 -9.00 7.68
CA SER A 130 -11.41 -9.49 9.05
C SER A 130 -12.46 -8.90 9.98
N PRO A 131 -13.69 -9.49 10.03
CA PRO A 131 -14.79 -8.94 10.84
C PRO A 131 -14.47 -8.79 12.33
N GLY A 132 -13.61 -9.65 12.87
CA GLY A 132 -13.14 -9.58 14.26
C GLY A 132 -12.00 -8.58 14.50
N ALA A 133 -11.49 -7.89 13.47
CA ALA A 133 -10.46 -6.88 13.67
C ALA A 133 -11.03 -5.66 14.38
N GLU A 134 -10.34 -5.20 15.40
CA GLU A 134 -10.64 -3.96 16.11
C GLU A 134 -9.85 -2.79 15.56
N ARG A 135 -8.69 -3.07 14.95
CA ARG A 135 -7.72 -2.07 14.48
C ARG A 135 -7.08 -2.46 13.16
N VAL A 136 -6.75 -1.42 12.39
CA VAL A 136 -5.85 -1.52 11.23
C VAL A 136 -4.65 -0.62 11.48
N ALA A 137 -3.44 -1.14 11.26
CA ALA A 137 -2.17 -0.48 11.50
C ALA A 137 -1.39 -0.16 10.22
N ALA A 138 -0.57 0.89 10.29
CA ALA A 138 0.50 1.18 9.34
C ALA A 138 1.64 1.88 10.07
N GLU A 139 2.90 1.63 9.67
CA GLU A 139 4.07 2.21 10.33
C GLU A 139 5.09 2.74 9.31
N PRO A 140 4.75 3.84 8.59
CA PRO A 140 5.69 4.49 7.68
C PRO A 140 6.94 4.99 8.43
N ASP A 141 8.07 5.07 7.70
CA ASP A 141 9.27 5.75 8.21
C ASP A 141 8.91 7.17 8.68
N VAL A 142 9.43 7.59 9.84
CA VAL A 142 9.14 8.91 10.42
C VAL A 142 9.46 10.06 9.48
N ARG A 143 10.44 9.88 8.59
CA ARG A 143 10.88 10.85 7.58
C ARG A 143 9.91 10.96 6.39
N ASN A 144 9.09 9.92 6.14
CA ASN A 144 8.12 9.91 5.06
C ASN A 144 6.87 10.74 5.42
N LEU A 145 7.03 12.05 5.47
CA LEU A 145 5.97 12.99 5.82
C LEU A 145 4.77 12.89 4.86
N ALA A 146 5.01 12.58 3.59
CA ALA A 146 3.94 12.43 2.60
C ALA A 146 3.04 11.23 2.95
N CYS A 147 3.63 10.07 3.25
CA CYS A 147 2.91 8.87 3.65
C CYS A 147 2.14 9.11 4.97
N ARG A 148 2.77 9.70 5.97
CA ARG A 148 2.13 10.03 7.26
C ARG A 148 0.89 10.90 7.08
N ARG A 149 0.97 11.97 6.26
CA ARG A 149 -0.19 12.82 5.93
C ARG A 149 -1.30 12.05 5.22
N VAL A 150 -0.95 11.10 4.35
CA VAL A 150 -1.93 10.22 3.70
C VAL A 150 -2.66 9.37 4.73
N MET A 151 -1.94 8.75 5.69
CA MET A 151 -2.55 7.95 6.76
C MET A 151 -3.51 8.78 7.61
N GLU A 152 -3.08 9.96 8.06
CA GLU A 152 -3.89 10.86 8.89
C GLU A 152 -5.15 11.34 8.16
N ARG A 153 -5.02 11.76 6.89
CA ARG A 153 -6.16 12.17 6.06
C ARG A 153 -7.13 11.02 5.77
N ALA A 154 -6.63 9.80 5.70
CA ALA A 154 -7.45 8.60 5.54
C ALA A 154 -8.14 8.15 6.84
N GLY A 155 -7.93 8.86 7.96
CA GLY A 155 -8.60 8.61 9.24
C GLY A 155 -7.81 7.75 10.22
N MET A 156 -6.57 7.41 9.92
CA MET A 156 -5.66 6.77 10.86
C MET A 156 -5.05 7.82 11.81
N SER A 157 -4.87 7.47 13.07
CA SER A 157 -4.25 8.36 14.06
C SER A 157 -2.80 7.94 14.31
N TRP A 158 -1.88 8.89 14.31
CA TRP A 158 -0.55 8.66 14.86
C TRP A 158 -0.66 8.36 16.36
N VAL A 159 -0.02 7.26 16.79
CA VAL A 159 -0.02 6.80 18.20
C VAL A 159 1.31 7.15 18.87
N ARG A 160 2.40 6.74 18.24
CA ARG A 160 3.76 6.96 18.73
C ARG A 160 4.81 6.70 17.67
N THR A 161 6.03 7.13 17.89
CA THR A 161 7.21 6.65 17.18
C THR A 161 7.70 5.36 17.81
N VAL A 162 8.04 4.37 16.98
CA VAL A 162 8.58 3.07 17.39
C VAL A 162 9.92 2.82 16.68
N ARG A 163 10.87 2.23 17.40
CA ARG A 163 12.15 1.84 16.81
C ARG A 163 12.06 0.40 16.34
N LEU A 164 12.17 0.20 15.03
CA LEU A 164 12.21 -1.09 14.37
C LEU A 164 13.65 -1.43 13.94
N PRO A 165 13.97 -2.69 13.63
CA PRO A 165 15.34 -3.08 13.30
C PRO A 165 15.99 -2.29 12.16
N HIS A 166 15.20 -1.75 11.23
CA HIS A 166 15.69 -1.10 10.01
C HIS A 166 15.23 0.37 9.86
N LYS A 167 14.35 0.87 10.74
CA LYS A 167 13.85 2.27 10.67
C LYS A 167 13.28 2.74 12.00
N GLU A 168 13.20 4.05 12.19
CA GLU A 168 12.23 4.65 13.09
C GLU A 168 10.91 4.84 12.35
N ALA A 169 9.83 4.32 12.92
CA ALA A 169 8.53 4.32 12.28
C ALA A 169 7.48 5.10 13.08
N ALA A 170 6.62 5.81 12.36
CA ALA A 170 5.46 6.47 12.93
C ALA A 170 4.28 5.48 12.94
N LEU A 171 3.98 4.87 14.08
CA LEU A 171 2.85 3.95 14.22
C LEU A 171 1.54 4.71 14.11
N HIS A 172 0.76 4.40 13.09
CA HIS A 172 -0.60 4.89 12.86
C HIS A 172 -1.59 3.74 13.05
N VAL A 173 -2.72 4.03 13.69
CA VAL A 173 -3.78 3.05 13.95
C VAL A 173 -5.13 3.67 13.61
N CYS A 174 -5.95 2.91 12.89
CA CYS A 174 -7.37 3.20 12.70
C CYS A 174 -8.20 2.20 13.52
N PRO A 175 -8.88 2.60 14.60
CA PRO A 175 -9.85 1.74 15.25
C PRO A 175 -11.10 1.61 14.37
N ARG A 176 -11.77 0.44 14.43
CA ARG A 176 -13.00 0.20 13.66
C ARG A 176 -14.06 1.28 13.83
N SER A 177 -14.20 1.83 15.04
CA SER A 177 -15.16 2.90 15.36
C SER A 177 -14.90 4.22 14.62
N ARG A 178 -13.70 4.39 14.03
CA ARG A 178 -13.32 5.61 13.28
C ARG A 178 -13.32 5.43 11.76
N VAL A 179 -13.82 4.32 11.26
CA VAL A 179 -13.91 4.12 9.81
C VAL A 179 -14.81 5.19 9.20
N ARG A 180 -14.21 6.09 8.42
CA ARG A 180 -14.93 7.17 7.76
C ARG A 180 -15.72 6.66 6.55
N PRO A 181 -16.84 7.31 6.17
CA PRO A 181 -17.44 7.13 4.85
C PRO A 181 -16.40 7.33 3.75
N ALA A 182 -16.64 6.76 2.57
CA ALA A 182 -15.76 6.96 1.44
C ALA A 182 -15.59 8.46 1.18
N PRO A 183 -14.36 8.99 1.07
CA PRO A 183 -14.19 10.39 0.62
C PRO A 183 -14.75 10.52 -0.80
N GLU A 184 -15.27 11.68 -1.12
CA GLU A 184 -15.57 12.02 -2.52
C GLU A 184 -14.30 11.79 -3.34
N ARG A 185 -14.44 11.01 -4.41
CA ARG A 185 -13.30 10.69 -5.26
C ARG A 185 -12.89 11.95 -6.00
N PRO A 186 -11.60 12.33 -6.02
CA PRO A 186 -11.17 13.42 -6.87
C PRO A 186 -11.57 13.09 -8.31
N ASP A 187 -12.21 14.03 -8.97
CA ASP A 187 -12.57 13.93 -10.39
C ASP A 187 -11.28 13.92 -11.21
N VAL A 188 -10.82 12.73 -11.57
CA VAL A 188 -9.61 12.53 -12.40
C VAL A 188 -9.97 12.56 -13.89
N ALA A 189 -11.18 12.95 -14.22
CA ALA A 189 -11.68 13.08 -15.60
C ALA A 189 -11.10 14.32 -16.30
N ALA A 190 -9.77 14.38 -16.44
CA ALA A 190 -9.16 15.02 -17.60
C ALA A 190 -8.49 13.92 -18.41
N PRO A 191 -8.99 13.56 -19.62
CA PRO A 191 -8.25 12.68 -20.49
C PRO A 191 -6.88 13.32 -20.71
N LEU A 192 -5.83 12.51 -20.53
CA LEU A 192 -4.48 12.89 -20.92
C LEU A 192 -4.56 13.21 -22.42
N GLY A 193 -4.63 14.51 -22.74
CA GLY A 193 -4.81 15.01 -24.08
C GLY A 193 -3.79 14.36 -25.01
N GLY A 194 -4.30 13.56 -25.95
CA GLY A 194 -3.54 13.15 -27.10
C GLY A 194 -3.01 14.42 -27.78
N ARG A 195 -1.69 14.56 -27.87
CA ARG A 195 -1.09 15.56 -28.76
C ARG A 195 -1.67 15.32 -30.15
N PRO A 196 -2.23 16.35 -30.80
CA PRO A 196 -2.60 16.22 -32.21
C PRO A 196 -1.32 15.95 -33.01
N GLU A 197 -1.31 14.86 -33.77
CA GLU A 197 -0.28 14.61 -34.79
C GLU A 197 -0.17 15.84 -35.71
N ALA A 198 1.01 16.44 -35.71
CA ALA A 198 1.33 17.50 -36.66
C ALA A 198 1.26 16.93 -38.06
N ARG A 199 0.22 17.33 -38.81
CA ARG A 199 0.14 17.07 -40.24
C ARG A 199 1.31 17.78 -40.94
N HIS A 200 2.18 17.01 -41.55
CA HIS A 200 3.18 17.52 -42.46
C HIS A 200 2.44 18.05 -43.72
N PRO A 201 2.70 19.29 -44.17
CA PRO A 201 2.24 19.72 -45.48
C PRO A 201 3.09 19.03 -46.55
N ALA A 202 2.40 18.41 -47.48
CA ALA A 202 3.02 17.93 -48.72
C ALA A 202 3.37 19.15 -49.59
N ALA A 203 4.58 19.14 -50.08
CA ALA A 203 5.04 19.88 -51.23
C ALA A 203 5.97 18.98 -52.04
#